data_a328b4d8eba1f0e9a9c7bdd62651431a
#
_entry.id   a328b4d8eba1f0e9a9c7bdd62651431a
#
_cell.length_a   1.000
_cell.length_b   1.000
_cell.length_c   1.000
_cell.angle_alpha   90.00
_cell.angle_beta   90.00
_cell.angle_gamma   90.00
#
_symmetry.space_group_name_H-M   'P 1'
#
loop_
_entity.id
_entity.type
_entity.pdbx_description
1 polymer ?
#
loop_
_entity_poly.entity_id
_entity_poly.type
_entity_poly.pdbx_seq_one_letter_code
_entity_poly.pdbx_strand_id
1 'polypeptide(L)'
;VADVCTGVDDAVLVAALCRAVVETAARDYRDAVAPRRIGVNALRAATWRAARFGLTGELVDPTGSGCVSAAEVLSQLQAHLEPALRNSGDLELVTAGLTRVLETGSGARRQRDRFAQTGDLADVVLDAARRTLET
;
A
#
# COMPACT_ATOMS: atom_id res chain seq x y z
N VAL A 1 9.16 -2.07 5.64
CA VAL A 1 8.56 -2.07 6.98
C VAL A 1 7.40 -1.09 6.92
N ALA A 2 6.19 -1.55 7.24
CA ALA A 2 5.02 -0.68 7.34
C ALA A 2 5.12 0.11 8.65
N ASP A 3 4.84 1.40 8.58
CA ASP A 3 4.69 2.24 9.76
C ASP A 3 3.31 2.02 10.39
N VAL A 4 3.12 2.53 11.60
CA VAL A 4 1.84 2.41 12.31
C VAL A 4 0.75 3.17 11.54
N CYS A 5 -0.32 2.47 11.22
CA CYS A 5 -1.48 3.08 10.60
C CYS A 5 -2.27 3.88 11.64
N THR A 6 -2.68 5.11 11.29
CA THR A 6 -3.50 5.96 12.17
C THR A 6 -4.98 5.56 12.17
N GLY A 7 -5.42 4.78 11.19
CA GLY A 7 -6.79 4.27 11.09
C GLY A 7 -6.81 2.74 11.03
N VAL A 8 -7.80 2.13 11.67
CA VAL A 8 -7.97 0.67 11.70
C VAL A 8 -8.18 0.11 10.29
N ASP A 9 -8.94 0.79 9.45
CA ASP A 9 -9.19 0.37 8.06
C ASP A 9 -7.91 0.29 7.23
N ASP A 10 -6.95 1.20 7.45
CA ASP A 10 -5.65 1.16 6.78
C ASP A 10 -4.82 -0.04 7.26
N ALA A 11 -4.89 -0.36 8.57
CA ALA A 11 -4.21 -1.52 9.15
C ALA A 11 -4.80 -2.84 8.61
N VAL A 12 -6.12 -2.92 8.55
CA VAL A 12 -6.84 -4.09 8.01
C VAL A 12 -6.52 -4.29 6.53
N LEU A 13 -6.51 -3.21 5.72
CA LEU A 13 -6.11 -3.26 4.31
C LEU A 13 -4.68 -3.81 4.16
N VAL A 14 -3.72 -3.29 4.93
CA VAL A 14 -2.33 -3.76 4.88
C VAL A 14 -2.23 -5.22 5.30
N ALA A 15 -2.93 -5.65 6.34
CA ALA A 15 -2.94 -7.02 6.79
C ALA A 15 -3.52 -7.98 5.73
N ALA A 16 -4.63 -7.61 5.08
CA ALA A 16 -5.23 -8.39 4.01
C ALA A 16 -4.30 -8.53 2.79
N LEU A 17 -3.64 -7.43 2.39
CA LEU A 17 -2.64 -7.45 1.32
C LEU A 17 -1.44 -8.33 1.67
N CYS A 18 -0.90 -8.22 2.89
CA CYS A 18 0.21 -9.07 3.33
C CYS A 18 -0.16 -10.55 3.32
N ARG A 19 -1.36 -10.90 3.80
CA ARG A 19 -1.89 -12.28 3.75
C ARG A 19 -1.97 -12.79 2.32
N ALA A 20 -2.53 -11.99 1.41
CA ALA A 20 -2.67 -12.36 0.01
C ALA A 20 -1.32 -12.55 -0.70
N VAL A 21 -0.31 -11.70 -0.39
CA VAL A 21 1.07 -11.86 -0.90
C VAL A 21 1.68 -13.18 -0.45
N VAL A 22 1.57 -13.51 0.83
CA VAL A 22 2.10 -14.77 1.39
C VAL A 22 1.41 -15.97 0.77
N GLU A 23 0.08 -15.95 0.65
CA GLU A 23 -0.70 -17.03 0.05
C GLU A 23 -0.36 -17.21 -1.44
N THR A 24 -0.22 -16.12 -2.17
CA THR A 24 0.19 -16.16 -3.59
C THR A 24 1.60 -16.77 -3.71
N ALA A 25 2.55 -16.32 -2.90
CA ALA A 25 3.93 -16.86 -2.92
C ALA A 25 3.98 -18.35 -2.54
N ALA A 26 3.17 -18.77 -1.56
CA ALA A 26 3.07 -20.17 -1.15
C ALA A 26 2.46 -21.05 -2.26
N ARG A 27 1.48 -20.53 -2.99
CA ARG A 27 0.90 -21.21 -4.16
C ARG A 27 1.93 -21.33 -5.28
N ASP A 28 2.58 -20.22 -5.65
CA ASP A 28 3.60 -20.21 -6.69
C ASP A 28 4.74 -21.18 -6.39
N TYR A 29 5.15 -21.29 -5.12
CA TYR A 29 6.14 -22.28 -4.68
C TYR A 29 5.67 -23.72 -4.88
N ARG A 30 4.41 -24.03 -4.52
CA ARG A 30 3.82 -25.38 -4.71
C ARG A 30 3.69 -25.75 -6.19
N ASP A 31 3.38 -24.74 -7.01
CA ASP A 31 3.17 -24.91 -8.45
C ASP A 31 4.50 -24.82 -9.24
N ALA A 32 5.65 -24.77 -8.53
CA ALA A 32 6.99 -24.66 -9.10
C ALA A 32 7.17 -23.46 -10.06
N VAL A 33 6.43 -22.37 -9.82
CA VAL A 33 6.60 -21.12 -10.55
C VAL A 33 7.93 -20.48 -10.14
N ALA A 34 8.81 -20.26 -11.11
CA ALA A 34 10.12 -19.67 -10.84
C ALA A 34 9.99 -18.21 -10.33
N PRO A 35 10.62 -17.85 -9.21
CA PRO A 35 10.56 -16.49 -8.72
C PRO A 35 11.25 -15.53 -9.68
N ARG A 36 10.65 -14.36 -9.85
CA ARG A 36 11.20 -13.31 -10.69
C ARG A 36 12.51 -12.80 -10.08
N ARG A 37 13.59 -12.83 -10.85
CA ARG A 37 14.89 -12.31 -10.41
C ARG A 37 14.93 -10.80 -10.57
N ILE A 38 14.90 -10.08 -9.47
CA ILE A 38 15.03 -8.62 -9.43
C ILE A 38 16.32 -8.27 -8.72
N GLY A 39 17.15 -7.44 -9.34
CA GLY A 39 18.42 -7.01 -8.75
C GLY A 39 18.19 -6.17 -7.49
N VAL A 40 19.06 -6.35 -6.49
CA VAL A 40 18.98 -5.63 -5.19
C VAL A 40 18.92 -4.11 -5.36
N ASN A 41 19.66 -3.56 -6.32
CA ASN A 41 19.65 -2.12 -6.57
C ASN A 41 18.28 -1.63 -7.11
N ALA A 42 17.61 -2.44 -7.94
CA ALA A 42 16.26 -2.12 -8.41
C ALA A 42 15.24 -2.14 -7.26
N LEU A 43 15.34 -3.13 -6.34
CA LEU A 43 14.50 -3.19 -5.15
C LEU A 43 14.73 -1.98 -4.23
N ARG A 44 15.99 -1.59 -4.01
CA ARG A 44 16.32 -0.40 -3.22
C ARG A 44 15.78 0.88 -3.85
N ALA A 45 15.92 1.04 -5.16
CA ALA A 45 15.37 2.16 -5.90
C ALA A 45 13.84 2.22 -5.81
N ALA A 46 13.16 1.07 -5.97
CA ALA A 46 11.72 0.96 -5.83
C ALA A 46 11.24 1.35 -4.43
N THR A 47 11.90 0.82 -3.38
CA THR A 47 11.59 1.15 -1.98
C THR A 47 11.80 2.64 -1.70
N TRP A 48 12.92 3.20 -2.17
CA TRP A 48 13.21 4.63 -2.00
C TRP A 48 12.16 5.51 -2.70
N ARG A 49 11.79 5.18 -3.95
CA ARG A 49 10.75 5.92 -4.68
C ARG A 49 9.41 5.86 -3.95
N ALA A 50 9.00 4.67 -3.52
CA ALA A 50 7.75 4.49 -2.78
C ALA A 50 7.73 5.31 -1.49
N ALA A 51 8.83 5.31 -0.72
CA ALA A 51 8.96 6.09 0.50
C ALA A 51 8.95 7.61 0.24
N ARG A 52 9.57 8.05 -0.87
CA ARG A 52 9.73 9.48 -1.19
C ARG A 52 8.47 10.09 -1.79
N PHE A 53 7.81 9.40 -2.71
CA PHE A 53 6.72 9.94 -3.51
C PHE A 53 5.35 9.40 -3.08
N GLY A 54 5.30 8.26 -2.40
CA GLY A 54 4.06 7.65 -1.94
C GLY A 54 3.08 7.40 -3.09
N LEU A 55 1.82 7.73 -2.87
CA LEU A 55 0.73 7.49 -3.84
C LEU A 55 0.57 8.61 -4.88
N THR A 56 1.29 9.73 -4.72
CA THR A 56 1.14 10.89 -5.61
C THR A 56 2.17 10.94 -6.74
N GLY A 57 3.17 10.06 -6.70
CA GLY A 57 4.23 10.01 -7.70
C GLY A 57 4.21 8.75 -8.53
N GLU A 58 5.17 8.67 -9.43
CA GLU A 58 5.44 7.45 -10.20
C GLU A 58 6.25 6.46 -9.37
N LEU A 59 5.85 5.21 -9.40
CA LEU A 59 6.53 4.07 -8.79
C LEU A 59 7.23 3.23 -9.85
N VAL A 60 8.18 2.41 -9.43
CA VAL A 60 8.84 1.46 -10.34
C VAL A 60 7.82 0.41 -10.76
N ASP A 61 7.66 0.25 -12.07
CA ASP A 61 6.80 -0.79 -12.64
C ASP A 61 7.36 -2.17 -12.28
N PRO A 62 6.58 -3.03 -11.62
CA PRO A 62 7.02 -4.38 -11.31
C PRO A 62 7.25 -5.24 -12.55
N THR A 63 6.70 -4.86 -13.71
CA THR A 63 6.94 -5.55 -14.99
C THR A 63 8.30 -5.19 -15.61
N GLY A 64 8.97 -4.14 -15.12
CA GLY A 64 10.28 -3.71 -15.57
C GLY A 64 10.26 -2.69 -16.70
N SER A 65 9.11 -2.08 -16.99
CA SER A 65 8.92 -1.12 -18.08
C SER A 65 9.27 0.34 -17.70
N GLY A 66 9.85 0.58 -16.53
CA GLY A 66 10.21 1.93 -16.07
C GLY A 66 9.45 2.38 -14.84
N CYS A 67 8.86 3.57 -14.89
CA CYS A 67 8.02 4.11 -13.81
C CYS A 67 6.60 4.36 -14.33
N VAL A 68 5.62 4.02 -13.52
CA VAL A 68 4.19 4.22 -13.80
C VAL A 68 3.50 4.82 -12.60
N SER A 69 2.26 5.27 -12.73
CA SER A 69 1.50 5.84 -11.62
C SER A 69 1.33 4.84 -10.46
N ALA A 70 1.22 5.35 -9.24
CA ALA A 70 0.93 4.50 -8.09
C ALA A 70 -0.39 3.72 -8.26
N ALA A 71 -1.40 4.32 -8.87
CA ALA A 71 -2.67 3.66 -9.17
C ALA A 71 -2.48 2.45 -10.09
N GLU A 72 -1.64 2.57 -11.12
CA GLU A 72 -1.33 1.47 -12.02
C GLU A 72 -0.60 0.33 -11.29
N VAL A 73 0.41 0.65 -10.47
CA VAL A 73 1.12 -0.37 -9.67
C VAL A 73 0.17 -1.09 -8.72
N LEU A 74 -0.75 -0.37 -8.06
CA LEU A 74 -1.73 -0.97 -7.15
C LEU A 74 -2.76 -1.83 -7.90
N SER A 75 -3.17 -1.41 -9.08
CA SER A 75 -4.05 -2.21 -9.95
C SER A 75 -3.37 -3.53 -10.38
N GLN A 76 -2.12 -3.46 -10.79
CA GLN A 76 -1.33 -4.66 -11.14
C GLN A 76 -1.13 -5.57 -9.93
N LEU A 77 -0.85 -5.01 -8.74
CA LEU A 77 -0.74 -5.77 -7.51
C LEU A 77 -2.06 -6.49 -7.18
N GLN A 78 -3.17 -5.77 -7.22
CA GLN A 78 -4.49 -6.35 -6.96
C GLN A 78 -4.82 -7.49 -7.93
N ALA A 79 -4.58 -7.30 -9.23
CA ALA A 79 -4.79 -8.32 -10.24
C ALA A 79 -3.92 -9.57 -9.99
N HIS A 80 -2.66 -9.38 -9.60
CA HIS A 80 -1.76 -10.50 -9.24
C HIS A 80 -2.24 -11.26 -8.00
N LEU A 81 -2.80 -10.57 -7.01
CA LEU A 81 -3.27 -11.16 -5.76
C LEU A 81 -4.72 -11.65 -5.81
N GLU A 82 -5.47 -11.34 -6.87
CA GLU A 82 -6.91 -11.61 -6.97
C GLU A 82 -7.31 -13.05 -6.61
N PRO A 83 -6.61 -14.11 -7.08
CA PRO A 83 -6.99 -15.46 -6.73
C PRO A 83 -6.87 -15.76 -5.22
N ALA A 84 -5.85 -15.22 -4.55
CA ALA A 84 -5.69 -15.35 -3.11
C ALA A 84 -6.74 -14.55 -2.33
N LEU A 85 -7.02 -13.32 -2.78
CA LEU A 85 -8.05 -12.45 -2.21
C LEU A 85 -9.47 -13.05 -2.33
N ARG A 86 -9.79 -13.67 -3.47
CA ARG A 86 -11.06 -14.40 -3.63
C ARG A 86 -11.16 -15.59 -2.69
N ASN A 87 -10.09 -16.36 -2.57
CA ASN A 87 -10.06 -17.53 -1.71
C ASN A 87 -10.23 -17.19 -0.22
N SER A 88 -9.66 -16.05 0.22
CA SER A 88 -9.79 -15.57 1.61
C SER A 88 -11.08 -14.78 1.88
N GLY A 89 -11.84 -14.41 0.85
CA GLY A 89 -13.00 -13.52 0.96
C GLY A 89 -12.68 -12.04 1.12
N ASP A 90 -11.41 -11.63 0.90
CA ASP A 90 -10.95 -10.25 1.13
C ASP A 90 -11.04 -9.34 -0.10
N LEU A 91 -11.47 -9.85 -1.26
CA LEU A 91 -11.37 -9.08 -2.51
C LEU A 91 -12.13 -7.75 -2.44
N GLU A 92 -13.35 -7.76 -1.92
CA GLU A 92 -14.16 -6.54 -1.80
C GLU A 92 -13.54 -5.54 -0.82
N LEU A 93 -13.06 -6.02 0.33
CA LEU A 93 -12.38 -5.22 1.34
C LEU A 93 -11.14 -4.54 0.76
N VAL A 94 -10.30 -5.30 0.06
CA VAL A 94 -9.07 -4.77 -0.55
C VAL A 94 -9.40 -3.78 -1.67
N THR A 95 -10.37 -4.09 -2.53
CA THR A 95 -10.80 -3.18 -3.61
C THR A 95 -11.29 -1.85 -3.06
N ALA A 96 -12.18 -1.88 -2.08
CA ALA A 96 -12.70 -0.67 -1.42
C ALA A 96 -11.58 0.10 -0.69
N GLY A 97 -10.70 -0.62 0.01
CA GLY A 97 -9.57 -0.04 0.73
C GLY A 97 -8.57 0.66 -0.19
N LEU A 98 -8.20 0.05 -1.32
CA LEU A 98 -7.30 0.65 -2.31
C LEU A 98 -7.93 1.88 -2.97
N THR A 99 -9.20 1.82 -3.34
CA THR A 99 -9.94 2.97 -3.88
C THR A 99 -9.93 4.13 -2.89
N ARG A 100 -10.32 3.86 -1.63
CA ARG A 100 -10.31 4.87 -0.57
C ARG A 100 -8.93 5.51 -0.39
N VAL A 101 -7.85 4.72 -0.32
CA VAL A 101 -6.49 5.23 -0.11
C VAL A 101 -6.00 6.05 -1.31
N LEU A 102 -6.37 5.70 -2.53
CA LEU A 102 -6.07 6.49 -3.73
C LEU A 102 -6.79 7.84 -3.73
N GLU A 103 -8.04 7.87 -3.28
CA GLU A 103 -8.85 9.11 -3.20
C GLU A 103 -8.43 10.01 -2.05
N THR A 104 -8.30 9.46 -0.84
CA THR A 104 -8.05 10.24 0.38
C THR A 104 -6.57 10.48 0.68
N GLY A 105 -5.69 9.73 0.03
CA GLY A 105 -4.24 9.75 0.28
C GLY A 105 -3.80 8.92 1.49
N SER A 106 -2.50 8.82 1.66
CA SER A 106 -1.86 8.12 2.79
C SER A 106 -1.95 8.92 4.09
N GLY A 107 -1.73 8.26 5.22
CA GLY A 107 -1.64 8.93 6.54
C GLY A 107 -0.62 10.07 6.54
N ALA A 108 0.53 9.89 5.91
CA ALA A 108 1.54 10.94 5.79
C ALA A 108 1.05 12.17 4.98
N ARG A 109 0.23 11.97 3.95
CA ARG A 109 -0.38 13.08 3.21
C ARG A 109 -1.36 13.82 4.11
N ARG A 110 -2.26 13.13 4.78
CA ARG A 110 -3.23 13.74 5.71
C ARG A 110 -2.55 14.56 6.80
N GLN A 111 -1.46 14.06 7.38
CA GLN A 111 -0.69 14.80 8.39
C GLN A 111 -0.07 16.08 7.82
N ARG A 112 0.50 16.02 6.62
CA ARG A 112 1.05 17.24 5.96
C ARG A 112 -0.04 18.25 5.60
N ASP A 113 -1.17 17.77 5.10
CA ASP A 113 -2.30 18.63 4.76
C ASP A 113 -2.86 19.31 6.02
N ARG A 114 -2.95 18.58 7.16
CA ARG A 114 -3.36 19.16 8.44
C ARG A 114 -2.37 20.23 8.91
N PHE A 115 -1.08 19.95 8.87
CA PHE A 115 -0.06 20.93 9.21
C PHE A 115 -0.11 22.17 8.29
N ALA A 116 -0.31 21.99 7.01
CA ALA A 116 -0.43 23.09 6.06
C ALA A 116 -1.64 24.00 6.35
N GLN A 117 -2.72 23.44 6.92
CA GLN A 117 -3.93 24.19 7.28
C GLN A 117 -3.77 24.97 8.59
N THR A 118 -3.09 24.41 9.59
CA THR A 118 -3.06 24.97 10.94
C THR A 118 -1.72 25.59 11.32
N GLY A 119 -0.62 25.17 10.69
CA GLY A 119 0.74 25.55 11.07
C GLY A 119 1.19 25.00 12.42
N ASP A 120 0.39 24.16 13.09
CA ASP A 120 0.66 23.64 14.43
C ASP A 120 0.80 22.11 14.43
N LEU A 121 1.92 21.62 14.95
CA LEU A 121 2.16 20.18 15.11
C LEU A 121 1.26 19.54 16.16
N ALA A 122 0.81 20.29 17.17
CA ALA A 122 -0.11 19.79 18.17
C ALA A 122 -1.46 19.37 17.53
N ASP A 123 -1.94 20.14 16.56
CA ASP A 123 -3.16 19.81 15.81
C ASP A 123 -2.99 18.53 14.99
N VAL A 124 -1.80 18.29 14.43
CA VAL A 124 -1.51 17.05 13.70
C VAL A 124 -1.55 15.84 14.64
N VAL A 125 -0.97 15.97 15.83
CA VAL A 125 -0.98 14.90 16.84
C VAL A 125 -2.39 14.63 17.33
N LEU A 126 -3.18 15.68 17.62
CA LEU A 126 -4.57 15.54 18.05
C LEU A 126 -5.46 14.90 16.96
N ASP A 127 -5.28 15.26 15.69
CA ASP A 127 -6.00 14.62 14.58
C ASP A 127 -5.64 13.13 14.47
N ALA A 128 -4.36 12.78 14.57
CA ALA A 128 -3.91 11.40 14.57
C ALA A 128 -4.49 10.59 15.76
N ALA A 129 -4.48 11.16 16.96
CA ALA A 129 -5.05 10.52 18.14
C ALA A 129 -6.57 10.29 18.03
N ARG A 130 -7.31 11.26 17.51
CA ARG A 130 -8.77 11.10 17.27
C ARG A 130 -9.06 9.95 16.31
N ARG A 131 -8.35 9.89 15.17
CA ARG A 131 -8.51 8.82 14.17
C ARG A 131 -8.19 7.43 14.70
N THR A 132 -7.28 7.33 15.65
CA THR A 132 -6.95 6.05 16.30
C THR A 132 -8.11 5.57 17.22
N LEU A 133 -8.94 6.49 17.70
CA LEU A 133 -10.09 6.19 18.55
C LEU A 133 -11.41 6.02 17.78
N GLU A 134 -11.46 6.52 16.55
CA GLU A 134 -12.61 6.33 15.65
C GLU A 134 -12.54 4.91 15.06
N THR A 135 -13.33 3.99 15.61
CA THR A 135 -13.43 2.59 15.19
C THR A 135 -14.76 2.34 14.53
#